data_94a7e8c2970c74698849d27e3aabde5a
#
_entry.id   94a7e8c2970c74698849d27e3aabde5a
#
_cell.length_a   1.000
_cell.length_b   1.000
_cell.length_c   1.000
_cell.angle_alpha   90.00
_cell.angle_beta   90.00
_cell.angle_gamma   90.00
#
_symmetry.space_group_name_H-M   'P 1'
#
loop_
_entity.id
_entity.type
_entity.pdbx_description
1 polymer ?
#
loop_
_entity_poly.entity_id
_entity_poly.type
_entity_poly.pdbx_seq_one_letter_code
_entity_poly.pdbx_strand_id
1 'polypeptide(L)'
;MERNYATQMDAARRGIVTPELKKVAEKEYMAVKDLMPLVASGKVAIPANKLHTCIDPEGIGSMLRTKINVNLGVSKDCKDYDVEMQKVLSAVNMGAEAIMDLSSHGNTQPFRRKLTSECPAMIGTVPVYDSVIHYQRDLDTLTAKDFIDVIRLHAEDGVDFVTLHCGITRKTIDQIRKHKRKMNIVSRGGSLVFAWMCMTGEENPFYEYYDEILDICREYDVTISLGDACRPGCLADATDVCQIEELVRLGELTKRAWEKDVQVMVEGPGHVPMDQIAANMKVQQTICMGAPFYVLGPLVTDIAPGYDHITAAIGGAIAAMNGAAFLCYVTPAEHLALPNLDDVKQGIIASKIAAHAADIAKGVPHARDIDDKMGDARRVLDWEAQWDCALDPETAKAIRADRSPDQEDTCSMCGKFCAVRSMNKALNGEHIDIL
;
A
#
# COMPACT_ATOMS: atom_id res chain seq x y z
N MET A 1 -4.31 11.56 -28.25
CA MET A 1 -5.78 11.61 -28.44
C MET A 1 -6.34 12.45 -27.32
N GLU A 2 -7.27 13.33 -27.63
CA GLU A 2 -7.95 14.12 -26.59
C GLU A 2 -8.75 13.18 -25.68
N ARG A 3 -8.64 13.36 -24.36
CA ARG A 3 -9.32 12.52 -23.37
C ARG A 3 -10.83 12.77 -23.44
N ASN A 4 -11.62 11.77 -23.83
CA ASN A 4 -13.06 11.85 -24.00
C ASN A 4 -13.84 11.02 -22.96
N TYR A 5 -13.22 10.73 -21.84
CA TYR A 5 -13.78 10.01 -20.67
C TYR A 5 -13.43 10.76 -19.37
N ALA A 6 -14.23 10.56 -18.35
CA ALA A 6 -14.02 11.20 -17.05
C ALA A 6 -12.98 10.45 -16.21
N THR A 7 -13.18 9.15 -16.03
CA THR A 7 -12.32 8.28 -15.19
C THR A 7 -11.95 7.01 -15.94
N GLN A 8 -10.97 6.26 -15.42
CA GLN A 8 -10.63 4.93 -15.96
C GLN A 8 -11.84 3.99 -15.91
N MET A 9 -12.67 4.08 -14.87
CA MET A 9 -13.91 3.29 -14.76
C MET A 9 -14.95 3.70 -15.82
N ASP A 10 -15.18 5.01 -16.05
CA ASP A 10 -16.05 5.50 -17.12
C ASP A 10 -15.58 4.99 -18.48
N ALA A 11 -14.28 5.10 -18.76
CA ALA A 11 -13.68 4.60 -19.99
C ALA A 11 -13.93 3.10 -20.18
N ALA A 12 -13.65 2.31 -19.14
CA ALA A 12 -13.83 0.85 -19.19
C ALA A 12 -15.30 0.45 -19.39
N ARG A 13 -16.25 1.12 -18.75
CA ARG A 13 -17.69 0.91 -18.93
C ARG A 13 -18.18 1.23 -20.33
N ARG A 14 -17.55 2.20 -20.98
CA ARG A 14 -17.86 2.60 -22.37
C ARG A 14 -17.05 1.83 -23.41
N GLY A 15 -16.23 0.86 -22.99
CA GLY A 15 -15.39 0.07 -23.88
C GLY A 15 -14.21 0.86 -24.48
N ILE A 16 -13.80 1.97 -23.86
CA ILE A 16 -12.68 2.79 -24.29
C ILE A 16 -11.39 2.24 -23.69
N VAL A 17 -10.44 1.90 -24.54
CA VAL A 17 -9.13 1.41 -24.14
C VAL A 17 -8.19 2.59 -23.93
N THR A 18 -7.90 2.90 -22.67
CA THR A 18 -7.00 4.00 -22.29
C THR A 18 -5.53 3.61 -22.42
N PRO A 19 -4.60 4.57 -22.51
CA PRO A 19 -3.16 4.28 -22.43
C PRO A 19 -2.78 3.56 -21.12
N GLU A 20 -3.36 4.01 -19.98
CA GLU A 20 -3.15 3.46 -18.66
C GLU A 20 -3.61 2.00 -18.58
N LEU A 21 -4.81 1.70 -19.09
CA LEU A 21 -5.34 0.32 -19.14
C LEU A 21 -4.44 -0.61 -19.96
N LYS A 22 -3.90 -0.13 -21.10
CA LYS A 22 -2.96 -0.91 -21.92
C LYS A 22 -1.68 -1.20 -21.16
N LYS A 23 -1.11 -0.18 -20.50
CA LYS A 23 0.13 -0.31 -19.77
C LYS A 23 0.00 -1.28 -18.59
N VAL A 24 -1.10 -1.19 -17.84
CA VAL A 24 -1.39 -2.13 -16.76
C VAL A 24 -1.57 -3.55 -17.30
N ALA A 25 -2.31 -3.74 -18.39
CA ALA A 25 -2.49 -5.05 -19.00
C ALA A 25 -1.15 -5.69 -19.42
N GLU A 26 -0.23 -4.88 -19.96
CA GLU A 26 1.13 -5.31 -20.32
C GLU A 26 1.93 -5.74 -19.09
N LYS A 27 1.96 -4.92 -18.03
CA LYS A 27 2.67 -5.21 -16.78
C LYS A 27 2.15 -6.45 -16.05
N GLU A 28 0.86 -6.71 -16.18
CA GLU A 28 0.18 -7.84 -15.50
C GLU A 28 0.09 -9.10 -16.38
N TYR A 29 0.72 -9.09 -17.56
CA TYR A 29 0.62 -10.19 -18.54
C TYR A 29 -0.82 -10.61 -18.82
N MET A 30 -1.75 -9.66 -18.81
CA MET A 30 -3.18 -9.87 -18.97
C MET A 30 -3.67 -9.23 -20.28
N ALA A 31 -4.59 -9.88 -20.99
CA ALA A 31 -5.18 -9.23 -22.16
C ALA A 31 -6.10 -8.07 -21.73
N VAL A 32 -6.09 -6.97 -22.50
CA VAL A 32 -6.96 -5.80 -22.22
C VAL A 32 -8.44 -6.19 -22.10
N LYS A 33 -8.91 -7.14 -22.92
CA LYS A 33 -10.30 -7.65 -22.88
C LYS A 33 -10.68 -8.33 -21.56
N ASP A 34 -9.69 -8.85 -20.81
CA ASP A 34 -9.89 -9.53 -19.54
C ASP A 34 -9.75 -8.55 -18.36
N LEU A 35 -8.87 -7.54 -18.49
CA LEU A 35 -8.68 -6.48 -17.48
C LEU A 35 -9.83 -5.47 -17.48
N MET A 36 -10.30 -5.03 -18.65
CA MET A 36 -11.32 -3.99 -18.79
C MET A 36 -12.61 -4.27 -18.00
N PRO A 37 -13.18 -5.49 -17.99
CA PRO A 37 -14.36 -5.81 -17.17
C PRO A 37 -14.10 -5.70 -15.65
N LEU A 38 -12.87 -5.95 -15.21
CA LEU A 38 -12.49 -5.81 -13.79
C LEU A 38 -12.47 -4.34 -13.38
N VAL A 39 -11.93 -3.46 -14.23
CA VAL A 39 -11.97 -1.99 -14.02
C VAL A 39 -13.40 -1.47 -14.10
N ALA A 40 -14.18 -1.87 -15.10
CA ALA A 40 -15.57 -1.47 -15.28
C ALA A 40 -16.47 -1.85 -14.09
N SER A 41 -16.19 -2.98 -13.44
CA SER A 41 -16.93 -3.47 -12.26
C SER A 41 -16.36 -2.97 -10.93
N GLY A 42 -15.27 -2.22 -10.92
CA GLY A 42 -14.61 -1.69 -9.73
C GLY A 42 -13.73 -2.70 -8.96
N LYS A 43 -13.54 -3.91 -9.50
CA LYS A 43 -12.68 -4.94 -8.88
C LYS A 43 -11.19 -4.68 -9.09
N VAL A 44 -10.85 -3.79 -9.99
CA VAL A 44 -9.52 -3.23 -10.22
C VAL A 44 -9.65 -1.72 -10.29
N ALA A 45 -8.79 -1.02 -9.58
CA ALA A 45 -8.58 0.43 -9.71
C ALA A 45 -7.25 0.69 -10.42
N ILE A 46 -7.22 1.73 -11.25
CA ILE A 46 -6.02 2.27 -11.87
C ILE A 46 -5.93 3.73 -11.44
N PRO A 47 -5.32 4.03 -10.27
CA PRO A 47 -5.16 5.40 -9.81
C PRO A 47 -4.24 6.16 -10.77
N ALA A 48 -4.79 7.14 -11.48
CA ALA A 48 -4.05 7.92 -12.49
C ALA A 48 -4.77 9.26 -12.73
N ASN A 49 -4.43 10.27 -11.94
CA ASN A 49 -4.97 11.60 -12.11
C ASN A 49 -4.60 12.16 -13.50
N LYS A 50 -5.55 12.78 -14.16
CA LYS A 50 -5.36 13.37 -15.52
C LYS A 50 -4.24 14.41 -15.60
N LEU A 51 -3.79 14.96 -14.46
CA LEU A 51 -2.73 15.95 -14.36
C LEU A 51 -1.36 15.35 -14.04
N HIS A 52 -1.30 14.08 -13.59
CA HIS A 52 -0.06 13.36 -13.34
C HIS A 52 0.48 12.75 -14.63
N THR A 53 1.22 13.52 -15.41
CA THR A 53 1.61 13.13 -16.79
C THR A 53 2.84 12.23 -16.87
N CYS A 54 3.65 12.13 -15.79
CA CYS A 54 4.83 11.26 -15.76
C CYS A 54 4.56 9.89 -15.13
N ILE A 55 3.31 9.59 -14.76
CA ILE A 55 2.94 8.33 -14.12
C ILE A 55 3.26 7.12 -15.02
N ASP A 56 3.80 6.08 -14.41
CA ASP A 56 3.87 4.72 -14.96
C ASP A 56 2.78 3.87 -14.29
N PRO A 57 1.56 3.82 -14.84
CA PRO A 57 0.36 3.41 -14.12
C PRO A 57 0.41 1.95 -13.68
N GLU A 58 -0.16 1.67 -12.51
CA GLU A 58 -0.34 0.36 -11.93
C GLU A 58 -1.82 0.03 -11.73
N GLY A 59 -2.17 -1.23 -11.79
CA GLY A 59 -3.49 -1.73 -11.43
C GLY A 59 -3.48 -2.33 -10.03
N ILE A 60 -4.49 -2.04 -9.23
CA ILE A 60 -4.66 -2.58 -7.87
C ILE A 60 -5.98 -3.35 -7.83
N GLY A 61 -5.95 -4.64 -7.55
CA GLY A 61 -7.18 -5.41 -7.43
C GLY A 61 -7.08 -6.88 -7.82
N SER A 62 -8.23 -7.43 -8.15
CA SER A 62 -8.43 -8.86 -8.41
C SER A 62 -7.59 -9.36 -9.60
N MET A 63 -6.99 -10.53 -9.44
CA MET A 63 -6.19 -11.23 -10.44
C MET A 63 -4.86 -10.57 -10.81
N LEU A 64 -4.48 -9.47 -10.19
CA LEU A 64 -3.24 -8.76 -10.42
C LEU A 64 -2.20 -9.11 -9.36
N ARG A 65 -0.93 -8.77 -9.64
CA ARG A 65 0.14 -8.82 -8.64
C ARG A 65 -0.22 -7.94 -7.44
N THR A 66 0.20 -8.32 -6.26
CA THR A 66 0.09 -7.52 -5.04
C THR A 66 1.05 -6.34 -5.12
N LYS A 67 0.54 -5.12 -4.93
CA LYS A 67 1.32 -3.87 -4.92
C LYS A 67 1.69 -3.48 -3.52
N ILE A 68 2.75 -2.67 -3.39
CA ILE A 68 3.11 -2.06 -2.12
C ILE A 68 3.03 -0.53 -2.19
N ASN A 69 2.64 0.08 -1.08
CA ASN A 69 2.67 1.52 -0.87
C ASN A 69 3.72 1.88 0.17
N VAL A 70 4.49 2.93 -0.09
CA VAL A 70 5.52 3.47 0.78
C VAL A 70 5.05 4.81 1.35
N ASN A 71 4.87 4.86 2.67
CA ASN A 71 4.54 6.09 3.39
C ASN A 71 5.81 6.87 3.72
N LEU A 72 5.78 8.16 3.48
CA LEU A 72 6.84 9.09 3.86
C LEU A 72 6.24 10.48 4.12
N GLY A 73 7.06 11.46 4.43
CA GLY A 73 6.59 12.84 4.62
C GLY A 73 7.24 13.51 5.83
N VAL A 74 7.21 14.83 5.83
CA VAL A 74 7.77 15.65 6.89
C VAL A 74 6.84 15.80 8.08
N SER A 75 7.42 15.97 9.27
CA SER A 75 6.74 16.31 10.51
C SER A 75 7.33 17.57 11.13
N LYS A 76 6.75 18.03 12.24
CA LYS A 76 7.29 19.19 12.97
C LYS A 76 8.74 18.99 13.42
N ASP A 77 9.12 17.75 13.73
CA ASP A 77 10.43 17.39 14.26
C ASP A 77 11.44 16.98 13.15
N CYS A 78 10.93 16.61 11.97
CA CYS A 78 11.74 16.19 10.81
C CYS A 78 11.22 16.91 9.55
N LYS A 79 11.86 18.02 9.17
CA LYS A 79 11.36 18.99 8.17
C LYS A 79 12.07 18.99 6.83
N ASP A 80 12.97 18.04 6.60
CA ASP A 80 13.85 18.03 5.44
C ASP A 80 13.22 17.35 4.24
N TYR A 81 12.67 18.14 3.32
CA TYR A 81 12.06 17.66 2.07
C TYR A 81 13.08 17.04 1.10
N ASP A 82 14.37 17.41 1.17
CA ASP A 82 15.39 16.81 0.30
C ASP A 82 15.68 15.38 0.76
N VAL A 83 15.70 15.12 2.07
CA VAL A 83 15.79 13.76 2.63
C VAL A 83 14.54 12.94 2.25
N GLU A 84 13.35 13.53 2.33
CA GLU A 84 12.12 12.84 1.91
C GLU A 84 12.16 12.50 0.40
N MET A 85 12.67 13.40 -0.44
CA MET A 85 12.82 13.10 -1.88
C MET A 85 13.85 11.98 -2.14
N GLN A 86 14.92 11.88 -1.36
CA GLN A 86 15.84 10.74 -1.44
C GLN A 86 15.15 9.42 -1.08
N LYS A 87 14.27 9.41 -0.08
CA LYS A 87 13.44 8.24 0.25
C LYS A 87 12.51 7.86 -0.90
N VAL A 88 11.88 8.85 -1.55
CA VAL A 88 11.04 8.63 -2.75
C VAL A 88 11.84 7.95 -3.86
N LEU A 89 12.99 8.52 -4.22
CA LEU A 89 13.83 7.97 -5.30
C LEU A 89 14.32 6.55 -4.96
N SER A 90 14.72 6.32 -3.72
CA SER A 90 15.10 4.99 -3.23
C SER A 90 13.94 4.01 -3.34
N ALA A 91 12.74 4.38 -2.89
CA ALA A 91 11.57 3.54 -2.94
C ALA A 91 11.16 3.16 -4.38
N VAL A 92 11.17 4.13 -5.30
CA VAL A 92 10.86 3.90 -6.72
C VAL A 92 11.90 2.96 -7.35
N ASN A 93 13.19 3.18 -7.08
CA ASN A 93 14.26 2.32 -7.59
C ASN A 93 14.18 0.88 -7.06
N MET A 94 13.61 0.70 -5.87
CA MET A 94 13.33 -0.61 -5.29
C MET A 94 11.98 -1.20 -5.76
N GLY A 95 11.29 -0.53 -6.67
CA GLY A 95 10.06 -1.00 -7.31
C GLY A 95 8.80 -0.80 -6.46
N ALA A 96 8.76 0.23 -5.60
CA ALA A 96 7.49 0.62 -4.96
C ALA A 96 6.52 1.13 -6.02
N GLU A 97 5.29 0.62 -6.01
CA GLU A 97 4.25 0.99 -6.97
C GLU A 97 3.51 2.27 -6.59
N ALA A 98 3.53 2.63 -5.31
CA ALA A 98 2.92 3.87 -4.83
C ALA A 98 3.76 4.52 -3.73
N ILE A 99 3.66 5.85 -3.70
CA ILE A 99 4.22 6.72 -2.65
C ILE A 99 3.08 7.49 -2.02
N MET A 100 2.96 7.44 -0.70
CA MET A 100 1.96 8.21 0.03
C MET A 100 2.64 9.30 0.86
N ASP A 101 2.37 10.55 0.50
CA ASP A 101 2.84 11.71 1.24
C ASP A 101 1.95 11.95 2.47
N LEU A 102 2.51 11.68 3.64
CA LEU A 102 1.88 11.89 4.95
C LEU A 102 2.39 13.16 5.65
N SER A 103 2.93 14.10 4.91
CA SER A 103 3.45 15.36 5.45
C SER A 103 2.39 16.08 6.28
N SER A 104 2.79 16.49 7.49
CA SER A 104 1.92 17.13 8.47
C SER A 104 2.49 18.44 9.03
N HIS A 105 3.43 19.07 8.32
CA HIS A 105 4.06 20.31 8.76
C HIS A 105 4.49 21.19 7.59
N GLY A 106 4.32 22.51 7.76
CA GLY A 106 4.73 23.53 6.80
C GLY A 106 3.81 23.61 5.57
N ASN A 107 4.31 24.20 4.49
CA ASN A 107 3.60 24.22 3.22
C ASN A 107 3.92 22.94 2.44
N THR A 108 2.97 22.03 2.38
CA THR A 108 3.12 20.70 1.75
C THR A 108 2.94 20.74 0.23
N GLN A 109 2.26 21.74 -0.30
CA GLN A 109 1.90 21.83 -1.72
C GLN A 109 3.10 21.81 -2.69
N PRO A 110 4.23 22.50 -2.46
CA PRO A 110 5.38 22.42 -3.35
C PRO A 110 5.96 21.02 -3.47
N PHE A 111 6.01 20.28 -2.35
CA PHE A 111 6.50 18.91 -2.35
C PHE A 111 5.52 17.97 -3.09
N ARG A 112 4.23 18.09 -2.82
CA ARG A 112 3.19 17.33 -3.51
C ARG A 112 3.21 17.55 -5.02
N ARG A 113 3.33 18.79 -5.49
CA ARG A 113 3.49 19.12 -6.91
C ARG A 113 4.77 18.58 -7.51
N LYS A 114 5.87 18.57 -6.75
CA LYS A 114 7.12 17.95 -7.19
C LYS A 114 6.95 16.45 -7.37
N LEU A 115 6.29 15.76 -6.43
CA LEU A 115 5.99 14.33 -6.55
C LEU A 115 5.19 14.04 -7.82
N THR A 116 4.09 14.74 -8.06
CA THR A 116 3.22 14.50 -9.23
C THR A 116 3.83 14.93 -10.56
N SER A 117 4.91 15.71 -10.55
CA SER A 117 5.62 16.13 -11.76
C SER A 117 6.86 15.30 -12.09
N GLU A 118 7.47 14.62 -11.10
CA GLU A 118 8.77 13.96 -11.26
C GLU A 118 8.74 12.45 -10.91
N CYS A 119 7.80 11.99 -10.08
CA CYS A 119 7.75 10.62 -9.63
C CYS A 119 6.83 9.76 -10.51
N PRO A 120 7.30 8.65 -11.08
CA PRO A 120 6.46 7.79 -11.92
C PRO A 120 5.53 6.86 -11.13
N ALA A 121 5.71 6.70 -9.82
CA ALA A 121 4.81 5.90 -8.99
C ALA A 121 3.49 6.62 -8.72
N MET A 122 2.44 5.89 -8.40
CA MET A 122 1.16 6.46 -7.97
C MET A 122 1.37 7.32 -6.71
N ILE A 123 0.82 8.53 -6.69
CA ILE A 123 0.93 9.44 -5.56
C ILE A 123 -0.37 9.47 -4.76
N GLY A 124 -0.27 9.09 -3.48
CA GLY A 124 -1.37 9.17 -2.52
C GLY A 124 -1.17 10.25 -1.47
N THR A 125 -2.26 10.77 -0.92
CA THR A 125 -2.24 11.74 0.18
C THR A 125 -3.39 11.54 1.15
N VAL A 126 -3.31 12.19 2.31
CA VAL A 126 -4.37 12.23 3.33
C VAL A 126 -4.80 13.70 3.56
N PRO A 127 -5.76 14.23 2.79
CA PRO A 127 -6.11 15.64 2.79
C PRO A 127 -6.43 16.24 4.16
N VAL A 128 -6.97 15.47 5.10
CA VAL A 128 -7.29 15.95 6.45
C VAL A 128 -6.06 16.48 7.20
N TYR A 129 -4.85 16.01 6.90
CA TYR A 129 -3.64 16.56 7.53
C TYR A 129 -3.38 17.99 7.08
N ASP A 130 -3.59 18.26 5.80
CA ASP A 130 -3.42 19.58 5.23
C ASP A 130 -4.52 20.56 5.65
N SER A 131 -5.72 20.10 5.99
CA SER A 131 -6.82 21.00 6.34
C SER A 131 -6.47 21.93 7.50
N VAL A 132 -5.83 21.43 8.56
CA VAL A 132 -5.37 22.25 9.69
C VAL A 132 -4.18 23.13 9.30
N ILE A 133 -3.22 22.56 8.54
CA ILE A 133 -1.98 23.24 8.17
C ILE A 133 -2.23 24.36 7.15
N HIS A 134 -3.06 24.10 6.14
CA HIS A 134 -3.37 25.02 5.07
C HIS A 134 -4.05 26.28 5.60
N TYR A 135 -5.04 26.12 6.48
CA TYR A 135 -5.78 27.26 7.05
C TYR A 135 -5.12 27.87 8.27
N GLN A 136 -4.15 27.18 8.90
CA GLN A 136 -3.48 27.60 10.15
C GLN A 136 -4.50 28.01 11.23
N ARG A 137 -5.55 27.21 11.38
CA ARG A 137 -6.64 27.40 12.34
C ARG A 137 -6.78 26.19 13.25
N ASP A 138 -7.36 26.40 14.43
CA ASP A 138 -7.69 25.31 15.33
C ASP A 138 -8.74 24.38 14.72
N LEU A 139 -8.64 23.09 15.01
CA LEU A 139 -9.44 22.03 14.39
C LEU A 139 -10.95 22.28 14.50
N ASP A 140 -11.42 22.76 15.66
CA ASP A 140 -12.83 23.05 15.95
C ASP A 140 -13.38 24.33 15.26
N THR A 141 -12.49 25.12 14.64
CA THR A 141 -12.87 26.30 13.86
C THR A 141 -12.97 26.02 12.36
N LEU A 142 -12.56 24.83 11.92
CA LEU A 142 -12.72 24.40 10.54
C LEU A 142 -14.18 24.05 10.26
N THR A 143 -14.62 24.39 9.06
CA THR A 143 -15.95 24.02 8.56
C THR A 143 -15.87 22.81 7.63
N ALA A 144 -16.98 22.13 7.39
CA ALA A 144 -17.04 21.06 6.42
C ALA A 144 -16.47 21.46 5.04
N LYS A 145 -16.76 22.70 4.61
CA LYS A 145 -16.25 23.24 3.35
C LYS A 145 -14.72 23.32 3.31
N ASP A 146 -14.08 23.68 4.40
CA ASP A 146 -12.61 23.76 4.48
C ASP A 146 -11.97 22.38 4.18
N PHE A 147 -12.56 21.29 4.68
CA PHE A 147 -12.09 19.93 4.37
C PHE A 147 -12.28 19.55 2.90
N ILE A 148 -13.42 19.93 2.30
CA ILE A 148 -13.73 19.62 0.91
C ILE A 148 -12.83 20.43 -0.05
N ASP A 149 -12.59 21.71 0.24
CA ASP A 149 -11.72 22.57 -0.55
C ASP A 149 -10.27 22.04 -0.60
N VAL A 150 -9.77 21.45 0.50
CA VAL A 150 -8.45 20.80 0.52
C VAL A 150 -8.40 19.53 -0.32
N ILE A 151 -9.48 18.73 -0.39
CA ILE A 151 -9.54 17.59 -1.31
C ILE A 151 -9.40 18.07 -2.76
N ARG A 152 -10.10 19.13 -3.15
CA ARG A 152 -9.99 19.75 -4.47
C ARG A 152 -8.56 20.21 -4.75
N LEU A 153 -7.92 20.87 -3.79
CA LEU A 153 -6.53 21.32 -3.92
C LEU A 153 -5.57 20.15 -4.22
N HIS A 154 -5.73 19.02 -3.53
CA HIS A 154 -4.91 17.82 -3.79
C HIS A 154 -5.17 17.23 -5.18
N ALA A 155 -6.44 17.21 -5.61
CA ALA A 155 -6.80 16.74 -6.95
C ALA A 155 -6.20 17.63 -8.05
N GLU A 156 -6.23 18.96 -7.88
CA GLU A 156 -5.62 19.95 -8.77
C GLU A 156 -4.09 19.89 -8.81
N ASP A 157 -3.46 19.45 -7.73
CA ASP A 157 -2.02 19.21 -7.67
C ASP A 157 -1.59 17.88 -8.34
N GLY A 158 -2.53 17.09 -8.88
CA GLY A 158 -2.25 15.88 -9.65
C GLY A 158 -2.16 14.59 -8.83
N VAL A 159 -2.64 14.58 -7.58
CA VAL A 159 -2.63 13.38 -6.71
C VAL A 159 -3.53 12.28 -7.30
N ASP A 160 -3.05 11.04 -7.36
CA ASP A 160 -3.74 9.93 -8.00
C ASP A 160 -4.80 9.28 -7.11
N PHE A 161 -4.55 9.25 -5.79
CA PHE A 161 -5.53 8.77 -4.84
C PHE A 161 -5.47 9.52 -3.51
N VAL A 162 -6.62 9.64 -2.86
CA VAL A 162 -6.75 10.33 -1.57
C VAL A 162 -7.36 9.41 -0.53
N THR A 163 -6.75 9.35 0.65
CA THR A 163 -7.33 8.63 1.79
C THR A 163 -8.31 9.52 2.54
N LEU A 164 -9.56 9.08 2.60
CA LEU A 164 -10.65 9.78 3.25
C LEU A 164 -11.37 8.85 4.24
N HIS A 165 -11.41 9.24 5.50
CA HIS A 165 -12.05 8.48 6.57
C HIS A 165 -13.56 8.73 6.60
N CYS A 166 -14.25 8.35 5.52
CA CYS A 166 -15.69 8.56 5.36
C CYS A 166 -16.55 7.59 6.19
N GLY A 167 -15.95 6.49 6.69
CA GLY A 167 -16.69 5.40 7.33
C GLY A 167 -17.14 5.68 8.75
N ILE A 168 -16.54 6.62 9.48
CA ILE A 168 -16.97 6.99 10.84
C ILE A 168 -18.09 8.03 10.78
N THR A 169 -19.05 7.89 11.71
CA THR A 169 -20.19 8.78 11.84
C THR A 169 -20.43 9.07 13.31
N ARG A 170 -21.39 9.93 13.64
CA ARG A 170 -21.79 10.18 15.04
C ARG A 170 -22.20 8.89 15.78
N LYS A 171 -22.76 7.92 15.07
CA LYS A 171 -23.05 6.58 15.65
C LYS A 171 -21.77 5.85 16.07
N THR A 172 -20.67 6.04 15.35
CA THR A 172 -19.37 5.45 15.70
C THR A 172 -18.84 5.99 17.02
N ILE A 173 -19.10 7.28 17.34
CA ILE A 173 -18.74 7.87 18.63
C ILE A 173 -19.44 7.13 19.78
N ASP A 174 -20.74 6.86 19.62
CA ASP A 174 -21.53 6.14 20.63
C ASP A 174 -21.08 4.69 20.77
N GLN A 175 -20.72 4.03 19.66
CA GLN A 175 -20.19 2.67 19.68
C GLN A 175 -18.85 2.58 20.40
N ILE A 176 -17.91 3.48 20.13
CA ILE A 176 -16.60 3.52 20.79
C ILE A 176 -16.78 3.75 22.30
N ARG A 177 -17.65 4.66 22.72
CA ARG A 177 -17.96 4.92 24.12
C ARG A 177 -18.55 3.69 24.82
N LYS A 178 -19.41 2.94 24.11
CA LYS A 178 -20.08 1.75 24.62
C LYS A 178 -19.16 0.54 24.73
N HIS A 179 -18.35 0.29 23.70
CA HIS A 179 -17.55 -0.94 23.59
C HIS A 179 -16.17 -0.83 24.22
N LYS A 180 -15.70 0.39 24.53
CA LYS A 180 -14.43 0.65 25.25
C LYS A 180 -13.25 -0.10 24.64
N ARG A 181 -12.95 0.16 23.35
CA ARG A 181 -11.79 -0.38 22.68
C ARG A 181 -10.52 -0.11 23.49
N LYS A 182 -9.57 -1.04 23.42
CA LYS A 182 -8.31 -0.93 24.17
C LYS A 182 -7.46 0.24 23.69
N MET A 183 -7.35 0.42 22.36
CA MET A 183 -6.55 1.49 21.74
C MET A 183 -7.40 2.60 21.13
N ASN A 184 -8.73 2.56 21.24
CA ASN A 184 -9.66 3.50 20.62
C ASN A 184 -9.43 3.65 19.08
N ILE A 185 -9.18 4.86 18.59
CA ILE A 185 -8.85 5.15 17.18
C ILE A 185 -7.36 5.44 17.09
N VAL A 186 -6.62 4.62 16.34
CA VAL A 186 -5.18 4.78 16.12
C VAL A 186 -4.84 5.37 14.75
N SER A 187 -5.79 5.41 13.84
CA SER A 187 -5.64 6.12 12.56
C SER A 187 -5.48 7.61 12.81
N ARG A 188 -4.36 8.20 12.36
CA ARG A 188 -4.10 9.64 12.52
C ARG A 188 -5.19 10.48 11.86
N GLY A 189 -5.55 10.19 10.61
CA GLY A 189 -6.60 10.90 9.89
C GLY A 189 -7.98 10.66 10.50
N GLY A 190 -8.28 9.41 10.84
CA GLY A 190 -9.53 9.04 11.51
C GLY A 190 -9.71 9.73 12.86
N SER A 191 -8.63 9.84 13.67
CA SER A 191 -8.69 10.52 14.97
C SER A 191 -8.92 12.02 14.85
N LEU A 192 -8.38 12.68 13.82
CA LEU A 192 -8.64 14.10 13.57
C LEU A 192 -10.11 14.35 13.21
N VAL A 193 -10.68 13.55 12.31
CA VAL A 193 -12.11 13.65 11.95
C VAL A 193 -12.99 13.35 13.18
N PHE A 194 -12.66 12.30 13.93
CA PHE A 194 -13.37 11.93 15.14
C PHE A 194 -13.34 13.05 16.21
N ALA A 195 -12.17 13.66 16.40
CA ALA A 195 -12.01 14.79 17.33
C ALA A 195 -12.85 15.99 16.88
N TRP A 196 -12.80 16.34 15.59
CA TRP A 196 -13.63 17.42 15.03
C TRP A 196 -15.12 17.19 15.28
N MET A 197 -15.62 15.99 15.00
CA MET A 197 -17.02 15.62 15.25
C MET A 197 -17.39 15.72 16.73
N CYS A 198 -16.48 15.36 17.64
CA CYS A 198 -16.72 15.46 19.08
C CYS A 198 -16.73 16.91 19.57
N MET A 199 -15.88 17.77 19.01
CA MET A 199 -15.73 19.18 19.43
C MET A 199 -16.85 20.05 18.88
N THR A 200 -17.24 19.85 17.63
CA THR A 200 -18.28 20.64 16.95
C THR A 200 -19.69 20.11 17.19
N GLY A 201 -19.82 18.80 17.41
CA GLY A 201 -21.12 18.12 17.46
C GLY A 201 -21.73 17.86 16.07
N GLU A 202 -21.01 18.17 14.98
CA GLU A 202 -21.43 17.96 13.60
C GLU A 202 -21.14 16.54 13.12
N GLU A 203 -21.71 16.15 11.98
CA GLU A 203 -21.43 14.86 11.34
C GLU A 203 -20.10 14.92 10.59
N ASN A 204 -19.51 13.76 10.33
CA ASN A 204 -18.31 13.63 9.53
C ASN A 204 -18.46 14.32 8.16
N PRO A 205 -17.67 15.34 7.86
CA PRO A 205 -17.81 16.09 6.61
C PRO A 205 -17.57 15.23 5.37
N PHE A 206 -16.69 14.24 5.44
CA PHE A 206 -16.43 13.32 4.33
C PHE A 206 -17.57 12.31 4.08
N TYR A 207 -18.38 12.02 5.09
CA TYR A 207 -19.57 11.22 4.96
C TYR A 207 -20.76 12.06 4.47
N GLU A 208 -20.99 13.23 5.08
CA GLU A 208 -22.14 14.08 4.80
C GLU A 208 -22.08 14.67 3.38
N TYR A 209 -20.91 15.15 2.95
CA TYR A 209 -20.69 15.75 1.64
C TYR A 209 -20.03 14.79 0.63
N TYR A 210 -20.27 13.47 0.79
CA TYR A 210 -19.61 12.46 -0.04
C TYR A 210 -19.88 12.63 -1.53
N ASP A 211 -21.09 13.04 -1.92
CA ASP A 211 -21.44 13.25 -3.34
C ASP A 211 -20.67 14.42 -3.98
N GLU A 212 -20.38 15.48 -3.23
CA GLU A 212 -19.52 16.57 -3.69
C GLU A 212 -18.08 16.14 -3.85
N ILE A 213 -17.59 15.31 -2.93
CA ILE A 213 -16.26 14.69 -3.04
C ILE A 213 -16.16 13.81 -4.28
N LEU A 214 -17.20 13.00 -4.56
CA LEU A 214 -17.25 12.16 -5.74
C LEU A 214 -17.19 12.97 -7.04
N ASP A 215 -17.86 14.14 -7.07
CA ASP A 215 -17.82 15.04 -8.24
C ASP A 215 -16.40 15.59 -8.47
N ILE A 216 -15.68 15.96 -7.41
CA ILE A 216 -14.26 16.36 -7.49
C ILE A 216 -13.39 15.19 -8.00
N CYS A 217 -13.52 14.01 -7.39
CA CYS A 217 -12.74 12.84 -7.79
C CYS A 217 -13.00 12.42 -9.23
N ARG A 218 -14.25 12.50 -9.68
CA ARG A 218 -14.62 12.24 -11.08
C ARG A 218 -14.03 13.27 -12.06
N GLU A 219 -13.99 14.53 -11.67
CA GLU A 219 -13.44 15.63 -12.49
C GLU A 219 -11.94 15.43 -12.79
N TYR A 220 -11.15 14.94 -11.81
CA TYR A 220 -9.69 14.80 -11.92
C TYR A 220 -9.23 13.37 -12.13
N ASP A 221 -10.12 12.37 -12.13
CA ASP A 221 -9.81 10.93 -12.13
C ASP A 221 -8.98 10.51 -10.90
N VAL A 222 -9.38 11.00 -9.74
CA VAL A 222 -8.79 10.64 -8.46
C VAL A 222 -9.48 9.39 -7.90
N THR A 223 -8.71 8.40 -7.52
CA THR A 223 -9.22 7.21 -6.81
C THR A 223 -9.40 7.53 -5.32
N ILE A 224 -10.51 7.11 -4.73
CA ILE A 224 -10.70 7.23 -3.29
C ILE A 224 -10.14 5.98 -2.59
N SER A 225 -9.23 6.20 -1.64
CA SER A 225 -8.90 5.20 -0.63
C SER A 225 -9.81 5.45 0.57
N LEU A 226 -10.81 4.60 0.75
CA LEU A 226 -11.76 4.69 1.86
C LEU A 226 -11.07 4.25 3.14
N GLY A 227 -10.65 5.23 3.95
CA GLY A 227 -9.85 5.04 5.15
C GLY A 227 -10.58 4.32 6.28
N ASP A 228 -9.86 3.45 6.97
CA ASP A 228 -10.32 2.65 8.11
C ASP A 228 -9.98 3.32 9.44
N ALA A 229 -10.74 4.30 9.86
CA ALA A 229 -10.53 5.00 11.14
C ALA A 229 -10.51 4.03 12.33
N CYS A 230 -11.37 3.02 12.30
CA CYS A 230 -11.51 2.00 13.33
C CYS A 230 -10.61 0.77 13.12
N ARG A 231 -9.54 0.86 12.31
CA ARG A 231 -8.58 -0.25 12.24
C ARG A 231 -8.02 -0.56 13.64
N PRO A 232 -7.83 -1.85 13.99
CA PRO A 232 -7.28 -2.22 15.28
C PRO A 232 -5.82 -1.77 15.41
N GLY A 233 -5.48 -1.12 16.55
CA GLY A 233 -4.12 -0.74 16.92
C GLY A 233 -3.45 -1.73 17.85
N CYS A 234 -4.16 -2.78 18.24
CA CYS A 234 -3.65 -3.94 18.98
C CYS A 234 -4.52 -5.16 18.69
N LEU A 235 -3.99 -6.35 18.93
CA LEU A 235 -4.70 -7.60 18.65
C LEU A 235 -6.05 -7.71 19.40
N ALA A 236 -6.16 -7.07 20.57
CA ALA A 236 -7.38 -7.12 21.38
C ALA A 236 -8.59 -6.40 20.74
N ASP A 237 -8.34 -5.44 19.85
CA ASP A 237 -9.38 -4.68 19.16
C ASP A 237 -9.69 -5.25 17.76
N ALA A 238 -8.99 -6.33 17.35
CA ALA A 238 -9.17 -6.93 16.05
C ALA A 238 -10.58 -7.50 15.88
N THR A 239 -11.19 -7.23 14.72
CA THR A 239 -12.51 -7.75 14.33
C THR A 239 -13.63 -7.35 15.30
N ASP A 240 -13.47 -6.23 16.00
CA ASP A 240 -14.48 -5.72 16.92
C ASP A 240 -15.67 -5.07 16.18
N VAL A 241 -16.69 -4.71 16.95
CA VAL A 241 -17.92 -4.10 16.42
C VAL A 241 -17.62 -2.80 15.68
N CYS A 242 -16.69 -1.98 16.17
CA CYS A 242 -16.36 -0.69 15.56
C CYS A 242 -15.70 -0.87 14.20
N GLN A 243 -14.76 -1.80 14.07
CA GLN A 243 -14.11 -2.15 12.80
C GLN A 243 -15.13 -2.67 11.78
N ILE A 244 -15.99 -3.60 12.18
CA ILE A 244 -16.96 -4.23 11.27
C ILE A 244 -18.08 -3.26 10.88
N GLU A 245 -18.58 -2.43 11.80
CA GLU A 245 -19.59 -1.42 11.49
C GLU A 245 -19.06 -0.37 10.50
N GLU A 246 -17.82 0.07 10.66
CA GLU A 246 -17.17 0.94 9.70
C GLU A 246 -17.07 0.26 8.33
N LEU A 247 -16.59 -0.99 8.28
CA LEU A 247 -16.44 -1.74 7.02
C LEU A 247 -17.77 -1.88 6.26
N VAL A 248 -18.89 -2.12 6.96
CA VAL A 248 -20.22 -2.14 6.34
C VAL A 248 -20.53 -0.82 5.65
N ARG A 249 -20.24 0.30 6.31
CA ARG A 249 -20.46 1.64 5.74
C ARG A 249 -19.53 1.93 4.58
N LEU A 250 -18.27 1.49 4.64
CA LEU A 250 -17.33 1.60 3.51
C LEU A 250 -17.84 0.83 2.29
N GLY A 251 -18.50 -0.31 2.47
CA GLY A 251 -19.17 -1.05 1.40
C GLY A 251 -20.32 -0.26 0.75
N GLU A 252 -21.14 0.43 1.54
CA GLU A 252 -22.21 1.31 1.03
C GLU A 252 -21.63 2.50 0.25
N LEU A 253 -20.58 3.12 0.77
CA LEU A 253 -19.89 4.25 0.11
C LEU A 253 -19.19 3.81 -1.18
N THR A 254 -18.62 2.62 -1.22
CA THR A 254 -18.03 2.01 -2.42
C THR A 254 -19.06 1.94 -3.55
N LYS A 255 -20.27 1.45 -3.25
CA LYS A 255 -21.35 1.36 -4.23
C LYS A 255 -21.74 2.74 -4.78
N ARG A 256 -21.89 3.74 -3.90
CA ARG A 256 -22.20 5.13 -4.30
C ARG A 256 -21.12 5.74 -5.20
N ALA A 257 -19.83 5.49 -4.90
CA ALA A 257 -18.73 5.95 -5.74
C ALA A 257 -18.78 5.32 -7.14
N TRP A 258 -19.01 4.02 -7.21
CA TRP A 258 -19.13 3.32 -8.50
C TRP A 258 -20.34 3.78 -9.33
N GLU A 259 -21.43 4.20 -8.71
CA GLU A 259 -22.59 4.78 -9.40
C GLU A 259 -22.24 6.11 -10.11
N LYS A 260 -21.19 6.82 -9.63
CA LYS A 260 -20.62 8.02 -10.24
C LYS A 260 -19.34 7.77 -11.07
N ASP A 261 -19.03 6.53 -11.39
CA ASP A 261 -17.80 6.13 -12.10
C ASP A 261 -16.49 6.50 -11.38
N VAL A 262 -16.51 6.65 -10.06
CA VAL A 262 -15.32 6.94 -9.25
C VAL A 262 -14.73 5.62 -8.75
N GLN A 263 -13.42 5.42 -9.00
CA GLN A 263 -12.68 4.27 -8.52
C GLN A 263 -12.47 4.33 -7.01
N VAL A 264 -12.50 3.17 -6.35
CA VAL A 264 -12.34 3.04 -4.90
C VAL A 264 -11.35 1.93 -4.58
N MET A 265 -10.52 2.16 -3.59
CA MET A 265 -9.84 1.15 -2.77
C MET A 265 -10.41 1.25 -1.35
N VAL A 266 -10.51 0.15 -0.64
CA VAL A 266 -10.97 0.12 0.76
C VAL A 266 -9.76 -0.15 1.64
N GLU A 267 -9.54 0.67 2.66
CA GLU A 267 -8.49 0.41 3.65
C GLU A 267 -8.95 -0.63 4.67
N GLY A 268 -8.01 -1.35 5.22
CA GLY A 268 -8.29 -2.45 6.11
C GLY A 268 -7.26 -2.65 7.21
N PRO A 269 -7.43 -3.68 8.04
CA PRO A 269 -6.98 -3.71 9.40
C PRO A 269 -5.46 -3.64 9.56
N GLY A 270 -5.05 -3.07 10.71
CA GLY A 270 -3.66 -3.01 11.16
C GLY A 270 -3.26 -4.23 11.97
N HIS A 271 -3.54 -4.26 13.28
CA HIS A 271 -3.16 -5.38 14.16
C HIS A 271 -4.23 -6.47 14.17
N VAL A 272 -3.92 -7.64 13.60
CA VAL A 272 -4.87 -8.77 13.52
C VAL A 272 -4.13 -10.09 13.79
N PRO A 273 -4.59 -10.93 14.71
CA PRO A 273 -4.00 -12.25 14.92
C PRO A 273 -4.17 -13.12 13.66
N MET A 274 -3.21 -13.99 13.41
CA MET A 274 -3.09 -14.73 12.14
C MET A 274 -4.35 -15.52 11.76
N ASP A 275 -5.02 -16.11 12.74
CA ASP A 275 -6.23 -16.90 12.56
C ASP A 275 -7.47 -16.10 12.11
N GLN A 276 -7.45 -14.78 12.28
CA GLN A 276 -8.54 -13.89 11.88
C GLN A 276 -8.32 -13.19 10.53
N ILE A 277 -7.10 -13.19 9.98
CA ILE A 277 -6.77 -12.43 8.76
C ILE A 277 -7.61 -12.90 7.57
N ALA A 278 -7.65 -14.20 7.29
CA ALA A 278 -8.42 -14.75 6.16
C ALA A 278 -9.91 -14.42 6.27
N ALA A 279 -10.47 -14.45 7.48
CA ALA A 279 -11.87 -14.07 7.71
C ALA A 279 -12.11 -12.59 7.42
N ASN A 280 -11.22 -11.69 7.88
CA ASN A 280 -11.30 -10.26 7.57
C ASN A 280 -11.26 -9.99 6.06
N MET A 281 -10.37 -10.65 5.31
CA MET A 281 -10.31 -10.54 3.85
C MET A 281 -11.63 -10.99 3.20
N LYS A 282 -12.17 -12.12 3.64
CA LYS A 282 -13.42 -12.65 3.10
C LYS A 282 -14.61 -11.75 3.38
N VAL A 283 -14.71 -11.20 4.59
CA VAL A 283 -15.78 -10.26 4.98
C VAL A 283 -15.72 -9.00 4.11
N GLN A 284 -14.53 -8.40 3.94
CA GLN A 284 -14.37 -7.23 3.08
C GLN A 284 -14.78 -7.51 1.63
N GLN A 285 -14.26 -8.59 1.05
CA GLN A 285 -14.60 -8.96 -0.33
C GLN A 285 -16.10 -9.10 -0.54
N THR A 286 -16.81 -9.60 0.47
CA THR A 286 -18.27 -9.78 0.41
C THR A 286 -19.00 -8.44 0.55
N ILE A 287 -18.68 -7.68 1.60
CA ILE A 287 -19.37 -6.42 1.93
C ILE A 287 -19.04 -5.32 0.91
N CYS A 288 -17.77 -5.24 0.47
CA CYS A 288 -17.31 -4.24 -0.49
C CYS A 288 -17.31 -4.76 -1.94
N MET A 289 -18.04 -5.84 -2.23
CA MET A 289 -18.32 -6.35 -3.58
C MET A 289 -17.07 -6.63 -4.42
N GLY A 290 -15.96 -6.98 -3.78
CA GLY A 290 -14.68 -7.26 -4.42
C GLY A 290 -13.85 -6.02 -4.78
N ALA A 291 -14.16 -4.85 -4.21
CA ALA A 291 -13.30 -3.67 -4.31
C ALA A 291 -11.88 -3.98 -3.81
N PRO A 292 -10.83 -3.39 -4.41
CA PRO A 292 -9.45 -3.58 -3.97
C PRO A 292 -9.30 -3.32 -2.48
N PHE A 293 -8.61 -4.23 -1.76
CA PHE A 293 -8.38 -4.10 -0.33
C PHE A 293 -6.92 -3.70 -0.06
N TYR A 294 -6.75 -2.57 0.61
CA TYR A 294 -5.48 -1.98 1.00
C TYR A 294 -5.31 -2.13 2.50
N VAL A 295 -4.32 -2.90 2.96
CA VAL A 295 -4.15 -3.27 4.36
C VAL A 295 -2.84 -2.76 4.96
N LEU A 296 -2.86 -2.42 6.24
CA LEU A 296 -1.68 -2.02 7.01
C LEU A 296 -1.06 -3.26 7.67
N GLY A 297 -0.16 -3.91 6.98
CA GLY A 297 0.40 -5.19 7.37
C GLY A 297 -0.46 -6.36 6.89
N PRO A 298 -1.31 -7.03 7.73
CA PRO A 298 -1.53 -6.82 9.17
C PRO A 298 -0.37 -7.22 10.08
N LEU A 299 -0.21 -6.52 11.20
CA LEU A 299 0.75 -6.89 12.24
C LEU A 299 0.16 -8.03 13.10
N VAL A 300 0.86 -9.15 13.15
CA VAL A 300 0.34 -10.39 13.75
C VAL A 300 0.61 -10.54 15.25
N THR A 301 1.38 -9.61 15.83
CA THR A 301 1.67 -9.55 17.28
C THR A 301 2.04 -8.12 17.68
N ASP A 302 1.76 -7.77 18.95
CA ASP A 302 1.99 -6.43 19.50
C ASP A 302 3.34 -6.31 20.25
N ILE A 303 4.12 -7.40 20.37
CA ILE A 303 5.30 -7.44 21.24
C ILE A 303 6.63 -7.27 20.53
N ALA A 304 6.61 -6.78 19.30
CA ALA A 304 7.81 -6.71 18.45
C ALA A 304 8.21 -5.28 18.01
N PRO A 305 8.23 -4.26 18.90
CA PRO A 305 8.70 -2.93 18.53
C PRO A 305 10.12 -2.99 17.95
N GLY A 306 10.37 -2.30 16.84
CA GLY A 306 11.63 -2.38 16.09
C GLY A 306 11.67 -3.51 15.06
N TYR A 307 10.69 -4.41 15.07
CA TYR A 307 10.54 -5.54 14.13
C TYR A 307 9.16 -5.57 13.49
N ASP A 308 8.41 -4.48 13.53
CA ASP A 308 7.04 -4.41 13.01
C ASP A 308 6.97 -4.70 11.49
N HIS A 309 8.02 -4.42 10.74
CA HIS A 309 8.15 -4.81 9.33
C HIS A 309 8.11 -6.34 9.13
N ILE A 310 8.63 -7.11 10.07
CA ILE A 310 8.59 -8.59 10.02
C ILE A 310 7.18 -9.08 10.35
N THR A 311 6.56 -8.54 11.41
CA THR A 311 5.20 -8.93 11.80
C THR A 311 4.19 -8.57 10.72
N ALA A 312 4.37 -7.42 10.08
CA ALA A 312 3.58 -6.96 8.94
C ALA A 312 3.80 -7.82 7.69
N ALA A 313 5.03 -8.27 7.41
CA ALA A 313 5.29 -9.16 6.28
C ALA A 313 4.60 -10.52 6.44
N ILE A 314 4.60 -11.08 7.65
CA ILE A 314 3.88 -12.34 7.95
C ILE A 314 2.38 -12.17 7.68
N GLY A 315 1.76 -11.16 8.28
CA GLY A 315 0.33 -10.92 8.12
C GLY A 315 -0.03 -10.45 6.71
N GLY A 316 0.82 -9.65 6.08
CA GLY A 316 0.67 -9.17 4.71
C GLY A 316 0.66 -10.30 3.69
N ALA A 317 1.55 -11.27 3.83
CA ALA A 317 1.54 -12.46 2.97
C ALA A 317 0.23 -13.25 3.11
N ILE A 318 -0.24 -13.45 4.36
CA ILE A 318 -1.53 -14.12 4.61
C ILE A 318 -2.69 -13.31 4.04
N ALA A 319 -2.72 -11.99 4.24
CA ALA A 319 -3.77 -11.12 3.74
C ALA A 319 -3.81 -11.11 2.20
N ALA A 320 -2.66 -10.92 1.55
CA ALA A 320 -2.57 -10.88 0.10
C ALA A 320 -2.93 -12.22 -0.55
N MET A 321 -2.52 -13.34 0.03
CA MET A 321 -2.93 -14.68 -0.42
C MET A 321 -4.45 -14.88 -0.32
N ASN A 322 -5.12 -14.19 0.60
CA ASN A 322 -6.57 -14.27 0.82
C ASN A 322 -7.36 -13.12 0.21
N GLY A 323 -6.74 -12.21 -0.57
CA GLY A 323 -7.46 -11.24 -1.38
C GLY A 323 -7.14 -9.77 -1.15
N ALA A 324 -6.21 -9.43 -0.23
CA ALA A 324 -5.67 -8.08 -0.22
C ALA A 324 -4.86 -7.84 -1.49
N ALA A 325 -5.02 -6.67 -2.09
CA ALA A 325 -4.40 -6.30 -3.36
C ALA A 325 -3.27 -5.28 -3.21
N PHE A 326 -3.23 -4.61 -2.06
CA PHE A 326 -2.31 -3.52 -1.81
C PHE A 326 -1.84 -3.56 -0.36
N LEU A 327 -0.54 -3.59 -0.15
CA LEU A 327 0.08 -3.65 1.17
C LEU A 327 0.69 -2.29 1.51
N CYS A 328 0.26 -1.70 2.61
CA CYS A 328 1.01 -0.61 3.22
C CYS A 328 2.27 -1.19 3.83
N TYR A 329 3.42 -0.68 3.42
CA TYR A 329 4.68 -1.08 4.03
C TYR A 329 4.72 -0.65 5.51
N VAL A 330 5.46 -1.39 6.30
CA VAL A 330 5.76 -1.06 7.70
C VAL A 330 7.27 -1.12 7.86
N THR A 331 7.83 -0.18 8.63
CA THR A 331 9.28 -0.08 8.86
C THR A 331 9.67 -0.56 10.26
N PRO A 332 10.97 -0.82 10.52
CA PRO A 332 11.46 -1.04 11.89
C PRO A 332 11.16 0.11 12.85
N ALA A 333 11.03 1.34 12.31
CA ALA A 333 10.76 2.54 13.09
C ALA A 333 9.27 2.73 13.44
N GLU A 334 8.38 1.86 12.97
CA GLU A 334 6.93 1.97 13.21
C GLU A 334 6.65 2.09 14.72
N HIS A 335 5.75 3.00 15.09
CA HIS A 335 5.41 3.36 16.48
C HIS A 335 6.57 3.93 17.32
N LEU A 336 7.80 4.07 16.78
CA LEU A 336 8.99 4.52 17.50
C LEU A 336 9.52 5.87 17.03
N ALA A 337 9.64 6.07 15.71
CA ALA A 337 10.25 7.27 15.12
C ALA A 337 9.84 7.47 13.66
N LEU A 338 10.16 8.64 13.10
CA LEU A 338 10.09 8.83 11.65
C LEU A 338 11.20 8.00 10.99
N PRO A 339 10.89 7.13 10.01
CA PRO A 339 11.86 6.22 9.41
C PRO A 339 12.98 6.98 8.66
N ASN A 340 14.20 6.52 8.80
CA ASN A 340 15.33 6.91 7.98
C ASN A 340 15.40 6.10 6.67
N LEU A 341 16.40 6.33 5.81
CA LEU A 341 16.54 5.62 4.53
C LEU A 341 16.71 4.10 4.70
N ASP A 342 17.40 3.66 5.73
CA ASP A 342 17.63 2.24 6.02
C ASP A 342 16.33 1.56 6.50
N ASP A 343 15.57 2.22 7.37
CA ASP A 343 14.26 1.75 7.81
C ASP A 343 13.29 1.62 6.62
N VAL A 344 13.29 2.60 5.72
CA VAL A 344 12.49 2.58 4.48
C VAL A 344 12.87 1.38 3.62
N LYS A 345 14.18 1.15 3.39
CA LYS A 345 14.68 -0.01 2.63
C LYS A 345 14.21 -1.33 3.24
N GLN A 346 14.39 -1.51 4.55
CA GLN A 346 13.99 -2.74 5.25
C GLN A 346 12.47 -2.98 5.14
N GLY A 347 11.66 -1.93 5.31
CA GLY A 347 10.20 -2.01 5.17
C GLY A 347 9.76 -2.41 3.75
N ILE A 348 10.40 -1.83 2.72
CA ILE A 348 10.12 -2.17 1.31
C ILE A 348 10.45 -3.64 1.05
N ILE A 349 11.64 -4.10 1.42
CA ILE A 349 12.07 -5.48 1.19
C ILE A 349 11.13 -6.47 1.90
N ALA A 350 10.79 -6.22 3.17
CA ALA A 350 9.86 -7.06 3.91
C ALA A 350 8.49 -7.16 3.21
N SER A 351 7.95 -6.02 2.76
CA SER A 351 6.66 -5.97 2.05
C SER A 351 6.70 -6.62 0.67
N LYS A 352 7.80 -6.44 -0.09
CA LYS A 352 8.01 -7.11 -1.39
C LYS A 352 8.11 -8.62 -1.23
N ILE A 353 8.78 -9.12 -0.19
CA ILE A 353 8.83 -10.56 0.12
C ILE A 353 7.42 -11.09 0.40
N ALA A 354 6.64 -10.38 1.22
CA ALA A 354 5.26 -10.76 1.52
C ALA A 354 4.36 -10.78 0.27
N ALA A 355 4.43 -9.74 -0.55
CA ALA A 355 3.67 -9.63 -1.79
C ALA A 355 4.04 -10.74 -2.77
N HIS A 356 5.33 -10.97 -3.00
CA HIS A 356 5.83 -12.01 -3.90
C HIS A 356 5.42 -13.42 -3.46
N ALA A 357 5.59 -13.75 -2.19
CA ALA A 357 5.17 -15.04 -1.64
C ALA A 357 3.66 -15.28 -1.81
N ALA A 358 2.85 -14.24 -1.61
CA ALA A 358 1.41 -14.31 -1.83
C ALA A 358 1.05 -14.46 -3.31
N ASP A 359 1.76 -13.78 -4.21
CA ASP A 359 1.52 -13.86 -5.66
C ASP A 359 1.82 -15.26 -6.20
N ILE A 360 2.88 -15.92 -5.71
CA ILE A 360 3.14 -17.33 -6.01
C ILE A 360 1.96 -18.20 -5.52
N ALA A 361 1.51 -18.00 -4.29
CA ALA A 361 0.41 -18.79 -3.71
C ALA A 361 -0.92 -18.59 -4.44
N LYS A 362 -1.19 -17.38 -4.95
CA LYS A 362 -2.37 -17.05 -5.79
C LYS A 362 -2.28 -17.61 -7.21
N GLY A 363 -1.09 -18.02 -7.64
CA GLY A 363 -0.85 -18.45 -9.02
C GLY A 363 -0.86 -17.28 -10.02
N VAL A 364 -0.39 -16.12 -9.61
CA VAL A 364 -0.23 -14.97 -10.53
C VAL A 364 0.73 -15.35 -11.65
N PRO A 365 0.40 -15.07 -12.94
CA PRO A 365 1.25 -15.40 -14.06
C PRO A 365 2.69 -14.90 -13.87
N HIS A 366 3.67 -15.75 -14.16
CA HIS A 366 5.11 -15.45 -14.08
C HIS A 366 5.65 -15.11 -12.68
N ALA A 367 4.85 -15.14 -11.61
CA ALA A 367 5.33 -14.84 -10.26
C ALA A 367 6.46 -15.77 -9.82
N ARG A 368 6.44 -17.04 -10.22
CA ARG A 368 7.42 -18.04 -9.81
C ARG A 368 8.69 -18.07 -10.69
N ASP A 369 8.69 -17.44 -11.85
CA ASP A 369 9.79 -17.57 -12.84
C ASP A 369 11.14 -17.13 -12.27
N ILE A 370 11.16 -16.11 -11.38
CA ILE A 370 12.39 -15.62 -10.77
C ILE A 370 12.94 -16.59 -9.71
N ASP A 371 12.07 -17.29 -8.98
CA ASP A 371 12.46 -18.30 -8.01
C ASP A 371 13.05 -19.54 -8.67
N ASP A 372 12.48 -19.96 -9.81
CA ASP A 372 12.99 -21.07 -10.61
C ASP A 372 14.38 -20.72 -11.15
N LYS A 373 14.61 -19.50 -11.68
CA LYS A 373 15.94 -19.00 -12.08
C LYS A 373 16.91 -18.96 -10.91
N MET A 374 16.49 -18.48 -9.74
CA MET A 374 17.31 -18.49 -8.52
C MET A 374 17.68 -19.92 -8.13
N GLY A 375 16.74 -20.86 -8.25
CA GLY A 375 16.98 -22.29 -7.99
C GLY A 375 18.04 -22.88 -8.93
N ASP A 376 17.97 -22.58 -10.22
CA ASP A 376 18.96 -23.00 -11.21
C ASP A 376 20.34 -22.40 -10.94
N ALA A 377 20.43 -21.10 -10.64
CA ALA A 377 21.68 -20.43 -10.28
C ALA A 377 22.31 -21.01 -9.00
N ARG A 378 21.50 -21.31 -7.96
CA ARG A 378 21.94 -21.97 -6.73
C ARG A 378 22.47 -23.39 -7.00
N ARG A 379 21.82 -24.14 -7.88
CA ARG A 379 22.21 -25.51 -8.22
C ARG A 379 23.63 -25.58 -8.77
N VAL A 380 24.07 -24.59 -9.53
CA VAL A 380 25.40 -24.53 -10.14
C VAL A 380 26.37 -23.63 -9.37
N LEU A 381 25.94 -23.03 -8.25
CA LEU A 381 26.70 -22.09 -7.43
C LEU A 381 27.15 -20.82 -8.19
N ASP A 382 26.34 -20.41 -9.19
CA ASP A 382 26.56 -19.15 -9.92
C ASP A 382 26.07 -17.96 -9.09
N TRP A 383 27.00 -17.27 -8.46
CA TRP A 383 26.69 -16.16 -7.57
C TRP A 383 26.19 -14.93 -8.32
N GLU A 384 26.71 -14.65 -9.52
CA GLU A 384 26.25 -13.49 -10.30
C GLU A 384 24.81 -13.67 -10.74
N ALA A 385 24.45 -14.85 -11.26
CA ALA A 385 23.07 -15.16 -11.58
C ALA A 385 22.12 -15.14 -10.35
N GLN A 386 22.64 -15.48 -9.15
CA GLN A 386 21.87 -15.35 -7.90
C GLN A 386 21.63 -13.86 -7.55
N TRP A 387 22.63 -13.00 -7.76
CA TRP A 387 22.48 -11.56 -7.52
C TRP A 387 21.45 -10.94 -8.45
N ASP A 388 21.42 -11.34 -9.72
CA ASP A 388 20.46 -10.87 -10.71
C ASP A 388 19.00 -11.24 -10.37
N CYS A 389 18.81 -12.28 -9.58
CA CYS A 389 17.50 -12.72 -9.10
C CYS A 389 17.12 -12.13 -7.71
N ALA A 390 18.05 -11.52 -6.99
CA ALA A 390 17.82 -11.09 -5.61
C ALA A 390 16.99 -9.79 -5.54
N LEU A 391 16.07 -9.71 -4.57
CA LEU A 391 15.33 -8.48 -4.27
C LEU A 391 16.23 -7.36 -3.71
N ASP A 392 17.29 -7.74 -2.99
CA ASP A 392 18.32 -6.83 -2.47
C ASP A 392 19.71 -7.42 -2.72
N PRO A 393 20.23 -7.28 -3.94
CA PRO A 393 21.52 -7.82 -4.30
C PRO A 393 22.68 -7.14 -3.56
N GLU A 394 22.55 -5.84 -3.22
CA GLU A 394 23.61 -5.09 -2.52
C GLU A 394 23.84 -5.64 -1.12
N THR A 395 22.79 -5.83 -0.33
CA THR A 395 22.89 -6.41 1.01
C THR A 395 23.42 -7.85 0.95
N ALA A 396 22.95 -8.65 -0.01
CA ALA A 396 23.40 -10.02 -0.18
C ALA A 396 24.90 -10.09 -0.54
N LYS A 397 25.37 -9.26 -1.47
CA LYS A 397 26.80 -9.11 -1.84
C LYS A 397 27.63 -8.66 -0.64
N ALA A 398 27.17 -7.66 0.11
CA ALA A 398 27.89 -7.14 1.29
C ALA A 398 28.06 -8.21 2.37
N ILE A 399 27.01 -8.96 2.71
CA ILE A 399 27.08 -10.06 3.68
C ILE A 399 28.07 -11.15 3.24
N ARG A 400 28.09 -11.50 1.95
CA ARG A 400 29.02 -12.48 1.43
C ARG A 400 30.47 -11.97 1.47
N ALA A 401 30.70 -10.70 1.11
CA ALA A 401 32.03 -10.08 1.11
C ALA A 401 32.61 -9.95 2.53
N ASP A 402 31.78 -9.60 3.52
CA ASP A 402 32.19 -9.50 4.94
C ASP A 402 32.67 -10.84 5.51
N ARG A 403 32.14 -11.94 4.99
CA ARG A 403 32.45 -13.30 5.47
C ARG A 403 32.84 -14.21 4.32
N SER A 404 33.84 -13.76 3.54
CA SER A 404 34.32 -14.50 2.36
C SER A 404 34.81 -15.90 2.75
N PRO A 405 34.41 -16.94 1.99
CA PRO A 405 34.93 -18.28 2.20
C PRO A 405 36.33 -18.45 1.63
N ASP A 406 37.08 -19.44 2.13
CA ASP A 406 38.36 -19.84 1.54
C ASP A 406 38.21 -20.39 0.12
N GLN A 407 37.00 -20.86 -0.22
CA GLN A 407 36.65 -21.39 -1.54
C GLN A 407 35.61 -20.48 -2.19
N GLU A 408 35.90 -19.98 -3.37
CA GLU A 408 35.08 -18.98 -4.07
C GLU A 408 33.70 -19.53 -4.51
N ASP A 409 33.59 -20.83 -4.76
CA ASP A 409 32.36 -21.45 -5.25
C ASP A 409 31.33 -21.72 -4.14
N THR A 410 31.71 -21.76 -2.85
CA THR A 410 30.81 -22.04 -1.74
C THR A 410 30.62 -20.81 -0.83
N CYS A 411 29.72 -20.92 0.17
CA CYS A 411 29.63 -19.92 1.23
C CYS A 411 30.45 -20.35 2.46
N SER A 412 30.83 -19.39 3.31
CA SER A 412 31.60 -19.65 4.54
C SER A 412 30.83 -20.48 5.60
N MET A 413 29.52 -20.63 5.47
CA MET A 413 28.72 -21.44 6.40
C MET A 413 29.04 -22.93 6.28
N CYS A 414 29.17 -23.46 5.08
CA CYS A 414 29.39 -24.88 4.83
C CYS A 414 30.81 -25.18 4.33
N GLY A 415 31.45 -24.26 3.58
CA GLY A 415 32.78 -24.47 2.99
C GLY A 415 32.84 -25.78 2.20
N LYS A 416 33.82 -26.66 2.54
CA LYS A 416 34.01 -27.95 1.89
C LYS A 416 32.83 -28.93 2.13
N PHE A 417 32.01 -28.72 3.15
CA PHE A 417 30.81 -29.53 3.45
C PHE A 417 29.55 -29.05 2.67
N CYS A 418 29.71 -28.18 1.69
CA CYS A 418 28.56 -27.68 0.91
C CYS A 418 27.82 -28.85 0.22
N ALA A 419 26.56 -29.03 0.59
CA ALA A 419 25.73 -30.11 0.06
C ALA A 419 25.55 -30.01 -1.46
N VAL A 420 25.31 -28.80 -1.96
CA VAL A 420 25.13 -28.56 -3.40
C VAL A 420 26.38 -28.95 -4.16
N ARG A 421 27.56 -28.47 -3.74
CA ARG A 421 28.84 -28.81 -4.34
C ARG A 421 29.12 -30.33 -4.30
N SER A 422 28.93 -30.95 -3.14
CA SER A 422 29.20 -32.36 -2.95
C SER A 422 28.28 -33.23 -3.81
N MET A 423 26.99 -32.89 -3.89
CA MET A 423 26.04 -33.60 -4.77
C MET A 423 26.38 -33.46 -6.24
N ASN A 424 26.72 -32.26 -6.69
CA ASN A 424 27.12 -32.01 -8.09
C ASN A 424 28.35 -32.87 -8.44
N LYS A 425 29.39 -32.89 -7.58
CA LYS A 425 30.59 -33.71 -7.77
C LYS A 425 30.25 -35.21 -7.80
N ALA A 426 29.45 -35.67 -6.86
CA ALA A 426 29.04 -37.06 -6.78
C ALA A 426 28.30 -37.54 -8.02
N LEU A 427 27.35 -36.71 -8.54
CA LEU A 427 26.57 -37.02 -9.72
C LEU A 427 27.43 -37.01 -11.01
N ASN A 428 28.50 -36.21 -11.04
CA ASN A 428 29.48 -36.17 -12.15
C ASN A 428 30.54 -37.25 -12.00
N GLY A 429 30.54 -38.09 -10.93
CA GLY A 429 31.59 -39.10 -10.69
C GLY A 429 32.93 -38.52 -10.23
N GLU A 430 32.93 -37.27 -9.74
CA GLU A 430 34.10 -36.56 -9.27
C GLU A 430 34.42 -36.91 -7.82
N HIS A 431 35.71 -36.80 -7.46
CA HIS A 431 36.13 -37.00 -6.06
C HIS A 431 35.62 -35.84 -5.16
N ILE A 432 35.10 -36.19 -3.99
CA ILE A 432 34.65 -35.24 -2.98
C ILE A 432 35.74 -35.09 -1.94
N ASP A 433 36.45 -33.95 -1.95
CA ASP A 433 37.43 -33.58 -0.93
C ASP A 433 36.73 -32.82 0.20
N ILE A 434 36.71 -33.39 1.39
CA ILE A 434 36.09 -32.82 2.59
C ILE A 434 37.15 -32.43 3.65
N LEU A 435 38.39 -32.93 3.55
CA LEU A 435 39.46 -32.68 4.52
C LEU A 435 40.40 -31.53 4.09
#